data_5293aa04980fe48ada2aa4a19dc46958
#
_entry.id   5293aa04980fe48ada2aa4a19dc46958
#
_cell.length_a   1.000
_cell.length_b   1.000
_cell.length_c   1.000
_cell.angle_alpha   90.00
_cell.angle_beta   90.00
_cell.angle_gamma   90.00
#
_symmetry.space_group_name_H-M   'P 1'
#
loop_
_entity.id
_entity.type
_entity.pdbx_description
1 polymer ?
#
loop_
_entity_poly.entity_id
_entity_poly.type
_entity_poly.pdbx_seq_one_letter_code
_entity_poly.pdbx_strand_id
1 'polypeptide(L)'
;MKNKALIGTLIALVILVAGSMIYDQTKSDSSKNDVVKIGILQYVTHDALDEIERGIEDALAEAGYDSDNAEITVLNAEGDQSKIQTMSKQLVNAKNDVLIGIATPAAQGLASATSDIPVVMGAISDPVGAKLVKNL
;
A
#
# COMPACT_ATOMS: atom_id res chain seq x y z
N MET A 1 23.74 -56.01 -18.53
CA MET A 1 23.62 -54.75 -19.34
C MET A 1 22.22 -54.16 -19.38
N LYS A 2 21.13 -54.91 -19.14
CA LYS A 2 19.75 -54.39 -19.16
C LYS A 2 19.39 -53.48 -17.98
N ASN A 3 20.09 -53.56 -16.84
CA ASN A 3 19.73 -52.81 -15.62
C ASN A 3 20.24 -51.35 -15.61
N LYS A 4 21.24 -51.02 -16.45
CA LYS A 4 21.75 -49.63 -16.51
C LYS A 4 20.82 -48.68 -17.24
N ALA A 5 20.08 -49.13 -18.24
CA ALA A 5 19.09 -48.36 -18.95
C ALA A 5 17.83 -48.10 -18.07
N LEU A 6 17.42 -49.11 -17.30
CA LEU A 6 16.30 -49.04 -16.35
C LEU A 6 16.58 -48.03 -15.20
N ILE A 7 17.81 -48.05 -14.68
CA ILE A 7 18.24 -47.13 -13.62
C ILE A 7 18.30 -45.68 -14.14
N GLY A 8 18.78 -45.47 -15.38
CA GLY A 8 18.83 -44.16 -16.00
C GLY A 8 17.44 -43.56 -16.22
N THR A 9 16.46 -44.34 -16.66
CA THR A 9 15.09 -43.90 -16.84
C THR A 9 14.38 -43.61 -15.53
N LEU A 10 14.67 -44.36 -14.47
CA LEU A 10 14.12 -44.15 -13.14
C LEU A 10 14.64 -42.86 -12.51
N ILE A 11 15.93 -42.56 -12.66
CA ILE A 11 16.57 -41.34 -12.19
C ILE A 11 16.00 -40.10 -12.94
N ALA A 12 15.83 -40.20 -14.26
CA ALA A 12 15.24 -39.13 -15.05
C ALA A 12 13.77 -38.81 -14.63
N LEU A 13 13.01 -39.85 -14.31
CA LEU A 13 11.64 -39.74 -13.87
C LEU A 13 11.53 -39.11 -12.47
N VAL A 14 12.43 -39.43 -11.56
CA VAL A 14 12.54 -38.86 -10.22
C VAL A 14 12.92 -37.36 -10.29
N ILE A 15 13.85 -37.00 -11.18
CA ILE A 15 14.24 -35.60 -11.39
C ILE A 15 13.10 -34.80 -11.98
N LEU A 16 12.30 -35.36 -12.89
CA LEU A 16 11.13 -34.71 -13.49
C LEU A 16 10.02 -34.48 -12.47
N VAL A 17 9.75 -35.44 -11.59
CA VAL A 17 8.76 -35.33 -10.52
C VAL A 17 9.24 -34.36 -9.43
N ALA A 18 10.51 -34.40 -9.04
CA ALA A 18 11.09 -33.45 -8.09
C ALA A 18 11.13 -32.04 -8.66
N GLY A 19 11.43 -31.85 -9.94
CA GLY A 19 11.41 -30.59 -10.64
C GLY A 19 9.98 -29.99 -10.70
N SER A 20 8.95 -30.81 -10.91
CA SER A 20 7.56 -30.36 -10.92
C SER A 20 7.06 -29.97 -9.51
N MET A 21 7.50 -30.68 -8.47
CA MET A 21 7.18 -30.33 -7.08
C MET A 21 7.85 -29.02 -6.64
N ILE A 22 9.09 -28.77 -7.07
CA ILE A 22 9.78 -27.50 -6.76
C ILE A 22 9.16 -26.35 -7.55
N TYR A 23 8.71 -26.59 -8.79
CA TYR A 23 8.05 -25.55 -9.60
C TYR A 23 6.67 -25.17 -9.06
N ASP A 24 5.92 -26.11 -8.49
CA ASP A 24 4.64 -25.85 -7.83
C ASP A 24 4.84 -25.13 -6.48
N GLN A 25 5.93 -25.42 -5.76
CA GLN A 25 6.21 -24.78 -4.48
C GLN A 25 6.70 -23.32 -4.62
N THR A 26 7.35 -22.98 -5.75
CA THR A 26 7.70 -21.59 -6.08
C THR A 26 6.51 -20.78 -6.59
N LYS A 27 5.41 -21.42 -6.99
CA LYS A 27 4.17 -20.77 -7.43
C LYS A 27 3.11 -20.66 -6.33
N SER A 28 3.34 -21.31 -5.17
CA SER A 28 2.38 -21.40 -4.05
C SER A 28 2.61 -20.36 -2.95
N ASP A 29 3.53 -19.42 -3.10
CA ASP A 29 3.79 -18.40 -2.08
C ASP A 29 3.19 -17.01 -2.44
N SER A 30 2.21 -17.00 -3.33
CA SER A 30 1.46 -15.77 -3.71
C SER A 30 -0.03 -15.85 -3.33
N SER A 31 -0.34 -16.46 -2.20
CA SER A 31 -1.71 -16.48 -1.66
C SER A 31 -1.71 -16.28 -0.14
N LYS A 32 -0.90 -15.36 0.37
CA LYS A 32 -1.37 -14.46 1.41
C LYS A 32 -2.20 -13.42 0.65
N ASN A 33 -3.47 -13.31 0.97
CA ASN A 33 -4.21 -12.08 0.72
C ASN A 33 -3.45 -11.00 1.50
N ASP A 34 -2.45 -10.39 0.87
CA ASP A 34 -1.77 -9.23 1.44
C ASP A 34 -2.83 -8.12 1.41
N VAL A 35 -3.43 -7.87 2.57
CA VAL A 35 -4.39 -6.78 2.77
C VAL A 35 -3.63 -5.49 2.52
N VAL A 36 -4.06 -4.73 1.53
CA VAL A 36 -3.46 -3.43 1.20
C VAL A 36 -3.80 -2.44 2.31
N LYS A 37 -2.79 -1.78 2.87
CA LYS A 37 -2.96 -0.81 3.94
C LYS A 37 -2.90 0.61 3.39
N ILE A 38 -3.97 1.36 3.62
CA ILE A 38 -4.14 2.73 3.14
C ILE A 38 -4.33 3.66 4.33
N GLY A 39 -3.41 4.60 4.52
CA GLY A 39 -3.51 5.61 5.56
C GLY A 39 -3.97 6.95 4.99
N ILE A 40 -5.04 7.50 5.52
CA ILE A 40 -5.56 8.82 5.15
C ILE A 40 -5.38 9.77 6.32
N LEU A 41 -4.76 10.91 6.08
CA LEU A 41 -4.64 12.00 7.04
C LEU A 41 -5.38 13.23 6.52
N GLN A 42 -6.45 13.61 7.20
CA GLN A 42 -7.17 14.85 6.94
C GLN A 42 -6.69 15.96 7.86
N TYR A 43 -6.53 17.17 7.33
CA TYR A 43 -6.06 18.31 8.13
C TYR A 43 -7.08 18.75 9.18
N VAL A 44 -8.35 18.94 8.78
CA VAL A 44 -9.40 19.47 9.63
C VAL A 44 -10.76 19.03 9.12
N THR A 45 -11.74 18.91 10.00
CA THR A 45 -13.14 18.69 9.64
C THR A 45 -13.70 19.94 8.95
N HIS A 46 -14.10 19.78 7.70
CA HIS A 46 -14.72 20.82 6.89
C HIS A 46 -15.47 20.15 5.74
N ASP A 47 -16.70 20.61 5.46
CA ASP A 47 -17.60 19.97 4.49
C ASP A 47 -16.93 19.59 3.17
N ALA A 48 -16.11 20.50 2.61
CA ALA A 48 -15.42 20.24 1.35
C ALA A 48 -14.32 19.16 1.48
N LEU A 49 -13.64 19.05 2.62
CA LEU A 49 -12.62 18.04 2.85
C LEU A 49 -13.24 16.69 3.17
N ASP A 50 -14.35 16.68 3.90
CA ASP A 50 -15.13 15.48 4.21
C ASP A 50 -15.75 14.88 2.94
N GLU A 51 -16.15 15.70 1.98
CA GLU A 51 -16.59 15.25 0.64
C GLU A 51 -15.44 14.62 -0.15
N ILE A 52 -14.23 15.18 -0.03
CA ILE A 52 -13.03 14.61 -0.69
C ILE A 52 -12.66 13.27 -0.06
N GLU A 53 -12.69 13.17 1.27
CA GLU A 53 -12.45 11.91 1.99
C GLU A 53 -13.41 10.83 1.52
N ARG A 54 -14.73 11.10 1.52
CA ARG A 54 -15.74 10.18 1.02
C ARG A 54 -15.53 9.80 -0.43
N GLY A 55 -15.21 10.76 -1.30
CA GLY A 55 -14.92 10.48 -2.70
C GLY A 55 -13.70 9.57 -2.90
N ILE A 56 -12.70 9.66 -2.03
CA ILE A 56 -11.54 8.75 -2.02
C ILE A 56 -11.98 7.34 -1.62
N GLU A 57 -12.75 7.21 -0.54
CA GLU A 57 -13.24 5.91 -0.07
C GLU A 57 -14.15 5.25 -1.11
N ASP A 58 -15.08 6.00 -1.70
CA ASP A 58 -15.96 5.52 -2.77
C ASP A 58 -15.16 5.04 -3.99
N ALA A 59 -14.15 5.80 -4.41
CA ALA A 59 -13.30 5.42 -5.54
C ALA A 59 -12.47 4.17 -5.25
N LEU A 60 -11.99 3.99 -4.02
CA LEU A 60 -11.29 2.78 -3.61
C LEU A 60 -12.24 1.58 -3.64
N ALA A 61 -13.46 1.72 -3.13
CA ALA A 61 -14.47 0.67 -3.16
C ALA A 61 -14.86 0.30 -4.60
N GLU A 62 -15.05 1.27 -5.50
CA GLU A 62 -15.32 1.04 -6.92
C GLU A 62 -14.14 0.35 -7.62
N ALA A 63 -12.92 0.60 -7.19
CA ALA A 63 -11.72 -0.07 -7.68
C ALA A 63 -11.54 -1.49 -7.12
N GLY A 64 -12.44 -1.94 -6.24
CA GLY A 64 -12.44 -3.27 -5.65
C GLY A 64 -11.62 -3.40 -4.36
N TYR A 65 -11.24 -2.28 -3.74
CA TYR A 65 -10.63 -2.28 -2.41
C TYR A 65 -11.72 -2.20 -1.35
N ASP A 66 -11.97 -3.32 -0.68
CA ASP A 66 -13.00 -3.47 0.35
C ASP A 66 -12.41 -4.08 1.63
N SER A 67 -13.24 -4.34 2.62
CA SER A 67 -12.82 -4.89 3.91
C SER A 67 -12.15 -6.26 3.84
N ASP A 68 -12.27 -6.97 2.72
CA ASP A 68 -11.68 -8.31 2.56
C ASP A 68 -10.22 -8.24 2.07
N ASN A 69 -9.85 -7.14 1.40
CA ASN A 69 -8.55 -7.00 0.77
C ASN A 69 -7.84 -5.67 1.07
N ALA A 70 -8.48 -4.73 1.76
CA ALA A 70 -7.89 -3.45 2.13
C ALA A 70 -8.22 -3.05 3.57
N GLU A 71 -7.25 -2.44 4.25
CA GLU A 71 -7.40 -1.80 5.56
C GLU A 71 -7.21 -0.30 5.37
N ILE A 72 -8.28 0.47 5.50
CA ILE A 72 -8.26 1.92 5.38
C ILE A 72 -8.30 2.54 6.77
N THR A 73 -7.28 3.31 7.12
CA THR A 73 -7.20 4.05 8.39
C THR A 73 -7.31 5.54 8.11
N VAL A 74 -8.33 6.19 8.62
CA VAL A 74 -8.54 7.64 8.50
C VAL A 74 -8.22 8.31 9.83
N LEU A 75 -7.38 9.34 9.81
CA LEU A 75 -7.04 10.20 10.94
C LEU A 75 -7.33 11.66 10.61
N ASN A 76 -7.84 12.41 11.59
CA ASN A 76 -8.13 13.84 11.46
C ASN A 76 -7.33 14.63 12.48
N ALA A 77 -6.51 15.56 12.00
CA ALA A 77 -5.65 16.38 12.86
C ALA A 77 -6.39 17.57 13.53
N GLU A 78 -7.65 17.82 13.17
CA GLU A 78 -8.47 18.88 13.73
C GLU A 78 -7.82 20.27 13.69
N GLY A 79 -7.00 20.53 12.66
CA GLY A 79 -6.29 21.79 12.47
C GLY A 79 -5.02 21.94 13.33
N ASP A 80 -4.63 20.93 14.09
CA ASP A 80 -3.49 20.97 14.99
C ASP A 80 -2.21 20.44 14.32
N GLN A 81 -1.21 21.30 14.22
CA GLN A 81 0.08 20.98 13.58
C GLN A 81 0.85 19.89 14.35
N SER A 82 0.71 19.83 15.67
CA SER A 82 1.39 18.80 16.47
C SER A 82 0.73 17.43 16.28
N LYS A 83 -0.59 17.40 16.10
CA LYS A 83 -1.33 16.18 15.73
C LYS A 83 -0.93 15.69 14.34
N ILE A 84 -0.73 16.58 13.36
CA ILE A 84 -0.24 16.20 12.03
C ILE A 84 1.06 15.42 12.14
N GLN A 85 2.05 15.92 12.89
CA GLN A 85 3.33 15.24 13.04
C GLN A 85 3.20 13.87 13.72
N THR A 86 2.38 13.79 14.77
CA THR A 86 2.16 12.56 15.53
C THR A 86 1.43 11.51 14.69
N MET A 87 0.35 11.94 14.01
CA MET A 87 -0.48 11.05 13.18
C MET A 87 0.25 10.60 11.91
N SER A 88 1.07 11.48 11.30
CA SER A 88 1.92 11.08 10.18
C SER A 88 2.89 9.97 10.57
N LYS A 89 3.56 10.09 11.72
CA LYS A 89 4.43 9.03 12.24
C LYS A 89 3.66 7.76 12.59
N GLN A 90 2.45 7.89 13.12
CA GLN A 90 1.59 6.75 13.41
C GLN A 90 1.25 5.97 12.15
N LEU A 91 0.84 6.65 11.09
CA LEU A 91 0.52 6.02 9.80
C LEU A 91 1.74 5.37 9.13
N VAL A 92 2.91 6.01 9.21
CA VAL A 92 4.17 5.43 8.71
C VAL A 92 4.55 4.17 9.49
N ASN A 93 4.46 4.22 10.83
CA ASN A 93 4.78 3.08 11.70
C ASN A 93 3.80 1.91 11.54
N ALA A 94 2.56 2.17 11.14
CA ALA A 94 1.57 1.15 10.82
C ALA A 94 1.90 0.38 9.53
N LYS A 95 2.97 0.78 8.81
CA LYS A 95 3.43 0.16 7.56
C LYS A 95 2.33 0.15 6.50
N ASN A 96 1.71 1.31 6.29
CA ASN A 96 0.80 1.51 5.17
C ASN A 96 1.54 1.37 3.85
N ASP A 97 0.88 0.82 2.83
CA ASP A 97 1.40 0.69 1.46
C ASP A 97 1.31 2.01 0.70
N VAL A 98 0.32 2.83 1.04
CA VAL A 98 0.11 4.17 0.49
C VAL A 98 -0.46 5.10 1.55
N LEU A 99 -0.08 6.36 1.48
CA LEU A 99 -0.59 7.42 2.34
C LEU A 99 -1.29 8.48 1.50
N ILE A 100 -2.40 9.01 2.01
CA ILE A 100 -3.17 10.07 1.34
C ILE A 100 -3.28 11.25 2.30
N GLY A 101 -2.79 12.41 1.88
CA GLY A 101 -2.89 13.65 2.65
C GLY A 101 -3.96 14.56 2.08
N ILE A 102 -5.00 14.86 2.86
CA ILE A 102 -6.08 15.76 2.49
C ILE A 102 -5.80 17.15 3.06
N ALA A 103 -5.63 18.12 2.20
CA ALA A 103 -5.12 19.47 2.38
C ALA A 103 -3.59 19.55 2.58
N THR A 104 -3.04 20.69 2.23
CA THR A 104 -1.58 20.92 2.17
C THR A 104 -0.84 20.57 3.46
N PRO A 105 -1.28 20.97 4.67
CA PRO A 105 -0.55 20.65 5.89
C PRO A 105 -0.47 19.14 6.17
N ALA A 106 -1.52 18.38 5.87
CA ALA A 106 -1.54 16.93 6.04
C ALA A 106 -0.56 16.25 5.07
N ALA A 107 -0.58 16.61 3.79
CA ALA A 107 0.33 16.08 2.79
C ALA A 107 1.80 16.40 3.11
N GLN A 108 2.08 17.63 3.58
CA GLN A 108 3.42 18.03 4.02
C GLN A 108 3.89 17.24 5.23
N GLY A 109 3.01 16.99 6.20
CA GLY A 109 3.30 16.17 7.37
C GLY A 109 3.67 14.74 6.99
N LEU A 110 2.88 14.11 6.13
CA LEU A 110 3.15 12.76 5.62
C LEU A 110 4.46 12.71 4.81
N ALA A 111 4.66 13.62 3.86
CA ALA A 111 5.87 13.68 3.05
C ALA A 111 7.15 13.93 3.87
N SER A 112 7.02 14.62 5.00
CA SER A 112 8.12 14.84 5.95
C SER A 112 8.41 13.62 6.83
N ALA A 113 7.42 12.74 7.02
CA ALA A 113 7.53 11.57 7.90
C ALA A 113 8.09 10.33 7.20
N THR A 114 8.03 10.26 5.88
CA THR A 114 8.55 9.13 5.09
C THR A 114 9.11 9.56 3.74
N SER A 115 10.13 8.84 3.28
CA SER A 115 10.63 8.89 1.90
C SER A 115 10.32 7.61 1.11
N ASP A 116 9.80 6.59 1.77
CA ASP A 116 9.69 5.24 1.24
C ASP A 116 8.25 4.89 0.85
N ILE A 117 7.27 5.41 1.59
CA ILE A 117 5.85 5.17 1.31
C ILE A 117 5.33 6.25 0.37
N PRO A 118 4.67 5.89 -0.74
CA PRO A 118 4.04 6.85 -1.64
C PRO A 118 3.02 7.74 -0.91
N VAL A 119 3.08 9.04 -1.13
CA VAL A 119 2.11 10.00 -0.59
C VAL A 119 1.29 10.59 -1.73
N VAL A 120 -0.01 10.30 -1.72
CA VAL A 120 -1.00 10.86 -2.64
C VAL A 120 -1.54 12.16 -2.07
N MET A 121 -1.68 13.16 -2.90
CA MET A 121 -2.11 14.51 -2.51
C MET A 121 -3.58 14.71 -2.86
N GLY A 122 -4.41 14.98 -1.84
CA GLY A 122 -5.82 15.35 -1.98
C GLY A 122 -6.04 16.83 -1.63
N ALA A 123 -6.71 17.57 -2.50
CA ALA A 123 -7.05 18.98 -2.30
C ALA A 123 -5.84 19.90 -2.04
N ILE A 124 -4.81 19.79 -2.83
CA ILE A 124 -3.62 20.62 -2.75
C ILE A 124 -3.67 21.74 -3.81
N SER A 125 -3.71 22.97 -3.39
CA SER A 125 -3.84 24.12 -4.31
C SER A 125 -2.55 24.40 -5.09
N ASP A 126 -1.40 24.27 -4.44
CA ASP A 126 -0.08 24.55 -5.01
C ASP A 126 0.96 23.53 -4.50
N PRO A 127 1.05 22.37 -5.15
CA PRO A 127 1.97 21.32 -4.70
C PRO A 127 3.46 21.68 -4.91
N VAL A 128 3.76 22.55 -5.87
CA VAL A 128 5.14 23.04 -6.12
C VAL A 128 5.55 24.05 -5.05
N GLY A 129 4.72 25.04 -4.77
CA GLY A 129 4.95 26.02 -3.71
C GLY A 129 4.96 25.38 -2.32
N ALA A 130 4.19 24.34 -2.11
CA ALA A 130 4.21 23.51 -0.89
C ALA A 130 5.45 22.59 -0.80
N LYS A 131 6.30 22.54 -1.83
CA LYS A 131 7.50 21.69 -1.94
C LYS A 131 7.20 20.19 -1.85
N LEU A 132 6.01 19.78 -2.24
CA LEU A 132 5.59 18.38 -2.30
C LEU A 132 6.07 17.71 -3.58
N VAL A 133 6.17 18.48 -4.67
CA VAL A 133 6.71 18.03 -5.95
C VAL A 133 7.68 19.09 -6.51
N LYS A 134 8.56 18.69 -7.41
CA LYS A 134 9.55 19.61 -8.02
C LYS A 134 8.95 20.43 -9.17
N ASN A 135 8.03 19.83 -9.91
CA ASN A 135 7.32 20.42 -11.05
C ASN A 135 6.01 19.65 -11.27
N LEU A 136 5.11 20.25 -12.03
CA LEU A 136 3.86 19.63 -12.48
C LEU A 136 4.05 19.01 -13.87
#